data_d90c118f00de7abb93862db375b640a7
#
_entry.id   d90c118f00de7abb93862db375b640a7
#
_cell.length_a   1.000
_cell.length_b   1.000
_cell.length_c   1.000
_cell.angle_alpha   90.00
_cell.angle_beta   90.00
_cell.angle_gamma   90.00
#
_symmetry.space_group_name_H-M   'P 1'
#
loop_
_entity.id
_entity.type
_entity.pdbx_description
1 polymer ?
#
loop_
_entity_poly.entity_id
_entity_poly.type
_entity_poly.pdbx_seq_one_letter_code
_entity_poly.pdbx_strand_id
1 'polypeptide(L)'
;MKKIIEILSVLMVLWCHTNAQNYEWANAEAAGYSYKYVKNDPMESRFYTLKNGLTVILSVNKETPRLQTIIATKAGSKTDPKDHTGLAHYLEHMLFKGTDRYGSLNWNEEKKYLMMIDDLYEDYNSTTDEAKRKIVYHEIDSISGVASKYAIANEYDKMMSMIGAQGTNAFTSFEQTAYINDIPSNQIDNWLKIEAERFRNPVLRIFHTELEAVYEEKNRGLDSDDDKVFELLFEKLFQKHNYGLQTTIGTIEHLKNPSLNEIRNYFKKNYVPNNMCIIMAGDLNPDELIAKVDQAFSYMKPAPVKSYTFEKEVEISKPIEATVLGPDAEYVSIGFRFPGADSKEATMLNLMSSILSNGNAGLLDLNLVKQQKVLEASAGAYTLQDYSVLFIDGKAKEGQSLQEVRQLMLDQIELLKSGNFDDDILKAIINNYKKSLIQQRESNSGRAFALLESFTSMVAWDKNVKLLDDMSKISKKDIQEFTQKWLKNNYVCIYKRIGKDTLIKKVDKPAITPVEVNREAQSDFV
;
A
#
# COMPACT_ATOMS: atom_id res chain seq x y z
N MET A 1 -56.49 -32.50 15.42
CA MET A 1 -55.24 -32.68 14.64
C MET A 1 -55.06 -31.63 13.52
N LYS A 2 -56.03 -31.35 12.62
CA LYS A 2 -55.85 -30.32 11.56
C LYS A 2 -55.55 -28.90 12.10
N LYS A 3 -56.21 -28.40 13.14
CA LYS A 3 -55.96 -27.10 13.74
C LYS A 3 -54.59 -26.95 14.44
N ILE A 4 -54.04 -28.05 14.95
CA ILE A 4 -52.72 -28.05 15.58
C ILE A 4 -51.58 -28.03 14.51
N ILE A 5 -51.82 -28.64 13.34
CA ILE A 5 -50.90 -28.63 12.22
C ILE A 5 -50.85 -27.23 11.56
N GLU A 6 -51.99 -26.53 11.48
CA GLU A 6 -52.01 -25.15 10.95
C GLU A 6 -51.35 -24.14 11.89
N ILE A 7 -51.43 -24.32 13.21
CA ILE A 7 -50.75 -23.47 14.20
C ILE A 7 -49.21 -23.75 14.19
N LEU A 8 -48.81 -25.01 14.02
CA LEU A 8 -47.38 -25.37 13.88
C LEU A 8 -46.75 -24.89 12.55
N SER A 9 -47.52 -24.87 11.44
CA SER A 9 -47.04 -24.32 10.19
C SER A 9 -46.94 -22.79 10.22
N VAL A 10 -47.84 -22.07 10.91
CA VAL A 10 -47.75 -20.63 11.11
C VAL A 10 -46.63 -20.24 12.06
N LEU A 11 -46.34 -21.04 13.09
CA LEU A 11 -45.19 -20.84 13.97
C LEU A 11 -43.85 -21.18 13.30
N MET A 12 -43.80 -22.12 12.35
CA MET A 12 -42.57 -22.41 11.54
C MET A 12 -42.29 -21.33 10.49
N VAL A 13 -43.32 -20.69 9.94
CA VAL A 13 -43.17 -19.56 9.01
C VAL A 13 -42.71 -18.27 9.71
N LEU A 14 -43.03 -18.14 11.00
CA LEU A 14 -42.60 -16.98 11.81
C LEU A 14 -41.14 -17.14 12.34
N TRP A 15 -40.52 -18.30 12.23
CA TRP A 15 -39.13 -18.54 12.66
C TRP A 15 -38.10 -18.44 11.53
N CYS A 16 -38.52 -18.22 10.28
CA CYS A 16 -37.63 -17.94 9.15
C CYS A 16 -37.53 -16.44 8.86
N HIS A 17 -37.68 -15.58 9.83
CA HIS A 17 -37.10 -14.26 9.73
C HIS A 17 -35.60 -14.44 9.99
N THR A 18 -34.83 -14.68 8.95
CA THR A 18 -33.43 -14.38 8.92
C THR A 18 -33.29 -12.93 9.36
N ASN A 19 -32.90 -12.71 10.61
CA ASN A 19 -32.46 -11.40 11.04
C ASN A 19 -31.32 -11.03 10.11
N ALA A 20 -31.58 -10.19 9.11
CA ALA A 20 -30.53 -9.58 8.34
C ALA A 20 -29.60 -8.92 9.35
N GLN A 21 -28.36 -9.35 9.41
CA GLN A 21 -27.38 -8.78 10.33
C GLN A 21 -27.30 -7.29 10.04
N ASN A 22 -27.46 -6.47 11.09
CA ASN A 22 -27.39 -5.03 10.97
C ASN A 22 -25.93 -4.60 11.12
N TYR A 23 -25.31 -4.12 10.05
CA TYR A 23 -23.94 -3.64 10.00
C TYR A 23 -23.86 -2.11 9.99
N GLU A 24 -24.73 -1.44 10.72
CA GLU A 24 -24.76 0.01 10.81
C GLU A 24 -23.71 0.54 11.78
N TRP A 25 -23.20 1.73 11.47
CA TRP A 25 -22.37 2.49 12.39
C TRP A 25 -23.16 2.89 13.64
N ALA A 26 -22.55 2.72 14.78
CA ALA A 26 -23.05 3.18 16.08
C ALA A 26 -21.98 4.00 16.79
N ASN A 27 -22.43 4.87 17.71
CA ASN A 27 -21.52 5.65 18.55
C ASN A 27 -21.59 5.10 19.98
N ALA A 28 -20.46 5.16 20.67
CA ALA A 28 -20.36 4.86 22.08
C ALA A 28 -19.32 5.77 22.73
N GLU A 29 -19.29 5.74 24.06
CA GLU A 29 -18.30 6.47 24.85
C GLU A 29 -17.75 5.54 25.94
N ALA A 30 -16.43 5.57 26.16
CA ALA A 30 -15.76 4.88 27.24
C ALA A 30 -14.52 5.68 27.66
N ALA A 31 -14.19 5.67 28.94
CA ALA A 31 -13.03 6.36 29.52
C ALA A 31 -12.92 7.86 29.13
N GLY A 32 -14.04 8.53 28.84
CA GLY A 32 -14.08 9.93 28.41
C GLY A 32 -13.77 10.17 26.93
N TYR A 33 -13.71 9.10 26.12
CA TYR A 33 -13.50 9.16 24.66
C TYR A 33 -14.72 8.62 23.91
N SER A 34 -15.23 9.41 22.97
CA SER A 34 -16.24 8.95 22.02
C SER A 34 -15.62 8.17 20.89
N TYR A 35 -16.24 7.07 20.49
CA TYR A 35 -15.81 6.25 19.36
C TYR A 35 -17.01 5.76 18.53
N LYS A 36 -16.71 5.41 17.28
CA LYS A 36 -17.64 4.71 16.39
C LYS A 36 -17.27 3.24 16.32
N TYR A 37 -18.24 2.40 16.08
CA TYR A 37 -18.06 0.99 15.80
C TYR A 37 -19.15 0.51 14.84
N VAL A 38 -18.90 -0.58 14.14
CA VAL A 38 -19.91 -1.23 13.30
C VAL A 38 -20.59 -2.34 14.09
N LYS A 39 -21.93 -2.33 14.14
CA LYS A 39 -22.68 -3.41 14.80
C LYS A 39 -22.36 -4.74 14.12
N ASN A 40 -22.21 -5.81 14.92
CA ASN A 40 -21.87 -7.15 14.45
C ASN A 40 -20.50 -7.24 13.70
N ASP A 41 -19.60 -6.27 13.90
CA ASP A 41 -18.21 -6.41 13.46
C ASP A 41 -17.52 -7.55 14.22
N PRO A 42 -17.07 -8.63 13.55
CA PRO A 42 -16.38 -9.75 14.24
C PRO A 42 -15.04 -9.36 14.86
N MET A 43 -14.48 -8.22 14.47
CA MET A 43 -13.22 -7.71 15.02
C MET A 43 -13.44 -6.74 16.19
N GLU A 44 -14.70 -6.37 16.46
CA GLU A 44 -15.10 -5.41 17.52
C GLU A 44 -14.28 -4.12 17.49
N SER A 45 -13.98 -3.63 16.28
CA SER A 45 -13.07 -2.52 16.06
C SER A 45 -13.67 -1.21 16.54
N ARG A 46 -12.89 -0.42 17.29
CA ARG A 46 -13.26 0.91 17.78
C ARG A 46 -12.52 2.00 17.01
N PHE A 47 -13.26 2.93 16.44
CA PHE A 47 -12.75 4.03 15.62
C PHE A 47 -12.85 5.35 16.38
N TYR A 48 -11.74 5.88 16.83
CA TYR A 48 -11.65 7.15 17.52
C TYR A 48 -11.16 8.24 16.57
N THR A 49 -11.64 9.46 16.78
CA THR A 49 -11.05 10.66 16.18
C THR A 49 -10.68 11.59 17.35
N LEU A 50 -9.40 11.78 17.57
CA LEU A 50 -8.89 12.62 18.65
C LEU A 50 -9.13 14.11 18.36
N LYS A 51 -8.98 14.98 19.39
CA LYS A 51 -9.23 16.42 19.25
C LYS A 51 -8.36 17.10 18.19
N ASN A 52 -7.15 16.58 17.97
CA ASN A 52 -6.26 17.06 16.93
C ASN A 52 -6.54 16.46 15.54
N GLY A 53 -7.59 15.65 15.40
CA GLY A 53 -7.99 15.01 14.14
C GLY A 53 -7.33 13.65 13.85
N LEU A 54 -6.44 13.17 14.71
CA LEU A 54 -5.79 11.87 14.55
C LEU A 54 -6.83 10.75 14.65
N THR A 55 -6.86 9.87 13.65
CA THR A 55 -7.66 8.66 13.70
C THR A 55 -6.91 7.58 14.48
N VAL A 56 -7.59 6.91 15.43
CA VAL A 56 -7.05 5.76 16.14
C VAL A 56 -8.03 4.60 16.00
N ILE A 57 -7.56 3.45 15.55
CA ILE A 57 -8.39 2.25 15.38
C ILE A 57 -7.81 1.13 16.24
N LEU A 58 -8.63 0.61 17.14
CA LEU A 58 -8.23 -0.41 18.10
C LEU A 58 -9.08 -1.67 17.91
N SER A 59 -8.45 -2.85 17.80
CA SER A 59 -9.09 -4.14 17.69
C SER A 59 -8.49 -5.12 18.71
N VAL A 60 -9.32 -5.62 19.62
CA VAL A 60 -8.86 -6.53 20.69
C VAL A 60 -8.75 -7.96 20.17
N ASN A 61 -7.58 -8.57 20.37
CA ASN A 61 -7.34 -9.99 20.15
C ASN A 61 -6.35 -10.52 21.19
N LYS A 62 -6.81 -11.35 22.11
CA LYS A 62 -6.02 -11.80 23.28
C LYS A 62 -5.35 -13.15 23.10
N GLU A 63 -5.28 -13.67 21.88
CA GLU A 63 -4.69 -14.99 21.63
C GLU A 63 -3.17 -15.04 21.85
N THR A 64 -2.51 -13.89 21.65
CA THR A 64 -1.07 -13.74 21.90
C THR A 64 -0.80 -12.47 22.68
N PRO A 65 0.19 -12.44 23.61
CA PRO A 65 0.53 -11.23 24.39
C PRO A 65 1.33 -10.23 23.56
N ARG A 66 0.87 -9.93 22.37
CA ARG A 66 1.53 -9.02 21.41
C ARG A 66 0.52 -8.10 20.71
N LEU A 67 1.03 -7.04 20.13
CA LEU A 67 0.28 -6.07 19.34
C LEU A 67 0.91 -5.88 17.98
N GLN A 68 0.12 -6.00 16.93
CA GLN A 68 0.47 -5.40 15.65
C GLN A 68 0.10 -3.92 15.68
N THR A 69 1.08 -3.06 15.43
CA THR A 69 0.90 -1.62 15.35
C THR A 69 1.19 -1.13 13.94
N ILE A 70 0.43 -0.15 13.49
CA ILE A 70 0.63 0.54 12.22
C ILE A 70 0.41 2.03 12.44
N ILE A 71 1.36 2.86 12.01
CA ILE A 71 1.16 4.30 11.85
C ILE A 71 1.17 4.57 10.35
N ALA A 72 0.06 5.08 9.83
CA ALA A 72 -0.10 5.33 8.41
C ALA A 72 -0.48 6.77 8.12
N THR A 73 -0.02 7.29 6.99
CA THR A 73 -0.49 8.56 6.41
C THR A 73 -1.10 8.30 5.04
N LYS A 74 -2.16 9.05 4.70
CA LYS A 74 -2.75 9.07 3.34
C LYS A 74 -1.89 9.91 2.40
N ALA A 75 -0.64 9.52 2.26
CA ALA A 75 0.34 10.16 1.42
C ALA A 75 1.24 9.09 0.82
N GLY A 76 1.22 8.99 -0.49
CA GLY A 76 2.01 8.08 -1.29
C GLY A 76 2.40 8.76 -2.59
N SER A 77 2.95 8.01 -3.53
CA SER A 77 3.48 8.58 -4.77
C SER A 77 2.42 9.31 -5.62
N LYS A 78 1.14 8.98 -5.48
CA LYS A 78 0.04 9.71 -6.12
C LYS A 78 0.05 11.22 -5.78
N THR A 79 0.51 11.56 -4.59
CA THR A 79 0.51 12.94 -4.07
C THR A 79 1.85 13.65 -4.18
N ASP A 80 2.85 13.00 -4.75
CA ASP A 80 4.14 13.64 -5.04
C ASP A 80 3.95 14.81 -6.03
N PRO A 81 4.69 15.92 -5.87
CA PRO A 81 4.74 16.97 -6.88
C PRO A 81 5.24 16.44 -8.23
N LYS A 82 4.72 16.97 -9.33
CA LYS A 82 5.08 16.52 -10.69
C LYS A 82 6.56 16.69 -11.02
N ASP A 83 7.19 17.67 -10.43
CA ASP A 83 8.59 18.08 -10.61
C ASP A 83 9.53 17.50 -9.55
N HIS A 84 8.98 16.76 -8.55
CA HIS A 84 9.73 16.11 -7.49
C HIS A 84 9.04 14.79 -7.10
N THR A 85 9.13 13.77 -7.96
CA THR A 85 8.55 12.45 -7.71
C THR A 85 9.46 11.59 -6.82
N GLY A 86 8.87 10.65 -6.09
CA GLY A 86 9.58 9.77 -5.16
C GLY A 86 9.73 10.31 -3.74
N LEU A 87 9.13 11.49 -3.45
CA LEU A 87 9.26 12.12 -2.12
C LEU A 87 8.63 11.28 -1.01
N ALA A 88 7.48 10.65 -1.27
CA ALA A 88 6.83 9.79 -0.29
C ALA A 88 7.73 8.63 0.13
N HIS A 89 8.33 7.95 -0.86
CA HIS A 89 9.24 6.83 -0.63
C HIS A 89 10.54 7.28 0.04
N TYR A 90 11.10 8.38 -0.42
CA TYR A 90 12.31 8.92 0.17
C TYR A 90 12.13 9.28 1.66
N LEU A 91 10.99 9.90 1.98
CA LEU A 91 10.67 10.27 3.35
C LEU A 91 10.46 9.04 4.24
N GLU A 92 9.94 7.94 3.69
CA GLU A 92 9.87 6.66 4.38
C GLU A 92 11.23 6.27 4.94
N HIS A 93 12.28 6.23 4.08
CA HIS A 93 13.66 5.92 4.48
C HIS A 93 14.19 6.89 5.54
N MET A 94 13.91 8.18 5.37
CA MET A 94 14.45 9.21 6.25
C MET A 94 13.86 9.17 7.67
N LEU A 95 12.64 8.66 7.84
CA LEU A 95 12.04 8.53 9.16
C LEU A 95 12.70 7.45 10.06
N PHE A 96 13.61 6.66 9.54
CA PHE A 96 14.45 5.73 10.32
C PHE A 96 15.77 6.34 10.80
N LYS A 97 16.09 7.55 10.35
CA LYS A 97 17.41 8.17 10.61
C LYS A 97 17.46 9.00 11.90
N GLY A 98 16.34 9.09 12.65
CA GLY A 98 16.26 9.74 13.94
C GLY A 98 15.74 11.19 13.88
N THR A 99 15.82 11.84 15.02
CA THR A 99 15.31 13.19 15.26
C THR A 99 16.41 14.10 15.81
N ASP A 100 16.04 15.28 16.25
CA ASP A 100 16.93 16.16 17.01
C ASP A 100 17.22 15.68 18.44
N ARG A 101 16.59 14.57 18.91
CA ARG A 101 16.77 14.00 20.24
C ARG A 101 17.46 12.64 20.24
N TYR A 102 17.34 11.88 19.16
CA TYR A 102 18.03 10.60 19.02
C TYR A 102 18.62 10.46 17.61
N GLY A 103 19.56 9.56 17.42
CA GLY A 103 20.30 9.38 16.17
C GLY A 103 21.53 10.29 16.05
N SER A 104 21.85 11.08 17.07
CA SER A 104 23.01 12.01 17.08
C SER A 104 23.79 11.95 18.39
N LEU A 105 25.10 11.95 18.29
CA LEU A 105 26.01 12.12 19.42
C LEU A 105 26.00 13.55 19.98
N ASN A 106 25.80 14.53 19.11
CA ASN A 106 25.75 15.94 19.47
C ASN A 106 24.96 16.72 18.41
N TRP A 107 23.66 16.86 18.64
CA TRP A 107 22.76 17.55 17.73
C TRP A 107 23.17 19.01 17.44
N ASN A 108 23.68 19.73 18.43
CA ASN A 108 24.02 21.14 18.26
C ASN A 108 25.19 21.34 17.28
N GLU A 109 26.12 20.39 17.23
CA GLU A 109 27.21 20.39 16.26
C GLU A 109 26.76 19.83 14.91
N GLU A 110 26.08 18.68 14.87
CA GLU A 110 25.58 18.04 13.66
C GLU A 110 24.71 18.98 12.82
N LYS A 111 23.79 19.69 13.48
CA LYS A 111 22.85 20.61 12.84
C LYS A 111 23.53 21.64 11.94
N LYS A 112 24.73 22.12 12.33
CA LYS A 112 25.47 23.12 11.53
C LYS A 112 25.85 22.58 10.16
N TYR A 113 26.31 21.34 10.13
CA TYR A 113 26.71 20.67 8.87
C TYR A 113 25.48 20.27 8.05
N LEU A 114 24.41 19.82 8.68
CA LEU A 114 23.16 19.51 7.96
C LEU A 114 22.56 20.74 7.29
N MET A 115 22.63 21.92 7.93
CA MET A 115 22.19 23.17 7.28
C MET A 115 23.07 23.53 6.05
N MET A 116 24.38 23.32 6.15
CA MET A 116 25.28 23.51 4.99
C MET A 116 24.96 22.54 3.85
N ILE A 117 24.65 21.27 4.18
CA ILE A 117 24.24 20.26 3.19
C ILE A 117 22.93 20.68 2.52
N ASP A 118 21.97 21.21 3.27
CA ASP A 118 20.71 21.72 2.72
C ASP A 118 20.96 22.81 1.67
N ASP A 119 21.77 23.82 2.00
CA ASP A 119 22.10 24.93 1.10
C ASP A 119 22.83 24.41 -0.14
N LEU A 120 23.76 23.48 0.02
CA LEU A 120 24.49 22.88 -1.10
C LEU A 120 23.60 22.05 -2.04
N TYR A 121 22.60 21.34 -1.52
CA TYR A 121 21.66 20.64 -2.39
C TYR A 121 20.75 21.59 -3.17
N GLU A 122 20.36 22.73 -2.61
CA GLU A 122 19.62 23.76 -3.35
C GLU A 122 20.49 24.42 -4.42
N ASP A 123 21.77 24.68 -4.14
CA ASP A 123 22.74 25.14 -5.15
C ASP A 123 22.94 24.10 -6.26
N TYR A 124 23.03 22.83 -5.90
CA TYR A 124 23.16 21.73 -6.86
C TYR A 124 21.93 21.65 -7.78
N ASN A 125 20.73 21.80 -7.24
CA ASN A 125 19.48 21.78 -8.00
C ASN A 125 19.33 22.98 -8.94
N SER A 126 19.74 24.16 -8.50
CA SER A 126 19.63 25.39 -9.27
C SER A 126 20.69 25.52 -10.38
N THR A 127 21.75 24.72 -10.33
CA THR A 127 22.89 24.80 -11.23
C THR A 127 22.74 23.84 -12.42
N THR A 128 22.80 24.37 -13.65
CA THR A 128 22.79 23.58 -14.89
C THR A 128 24.19 23.32 -15.48
N ASP A 129 25.21 24.05 -15.01
CA ASP A 129 26.60 23.89 -15.42
C ASP A 129 27.19 22.62 -14.81
N GLU A 130 27.54 21.64 -15.65
CA GLU A 130 28.04 20.33 -15.20
C GLU A 130 29.36 20.42 -14.39
N ALA A 131 30.26 21.36 -14.74
CA ALA A 131 31.50 21.52 -14.01
C ALA A 131 31.24 22.06 -12.60
N LYS A 132 30.36 23.05 -12.50
CA LYS A 132 29.93 23.58 -11.20
C LYS A 132 29.17 22.52 -10.39
N ARG A 133 28.29 21.75 -11.00
CA ARG A 133 27.57 20.64 -10.31
C ARG A 133 28.53 19.64 -9.69
N LYS A 134 29.60 19.26 -10.40
CA LYS A 134 30.63 18.36 -9.87
C LYS A 134 31.35 18.93 -8.65
N ILE A 135 31.63 20.24 -8.66
CA ILE A 135 32.25 20.92 -7.51
C ILE A 135 31.31 20.89 -6.31
N VAL A 136 30.06 21.34 -6.50
CA VAL A 136 29.05 21.35 -5.42
C VAL A 136 28.81 19.94 -4.88
N TYR A 137 28.74 18.93 -5.75
CA TYR A 137 28.57 17.54 -5.33
C TYR A 137 29.73 17.04 -4.46
N HIS A 138 30.97 17.40 -4.82
CA HIS A 138 32.15 17.09 -4.00
C HIS A 138 32.11 17.80 -2.63
N GLU A 139 31.60 19.02 -2.58
CA GLU A 139 31.39 19.73 -1.30
C GLU A 139 30.32 19.06 -0.46
N ILE A 140 29.19 18.62 -1.06
CA ILE A 140 28.15 17.82 -0.39
C ILE A 140 28.77 16.56 0.21
N ASP A 141 29.55 15.81 -0.55
CA ASP A 141 30.22 14.59 -0.11
C ASP A 141 31.16 14.86 1.09
N SER A 142 31.99 15.88 0.98
CA SER A 142 32.92 16.27 2.03
C SER A 142 32.22 16.67 3.33
N ILE A 143 31.19 17.53 3.26
CA ILE A 143 30.44 17.99 4.44
C ILE A 143 29.59 16.85 5.03
N SER A 144 29.03 15.97 4.18
CA SER A 144 28.33 14.75 4.61
C SER A 144 29.23 13.82 5.41
N GLY A 145 30.50 13.67 5.00
CA GLY A 145 31.51 12.92 5.74
C GLY A 145 31.85 13.52 7.12
N VAL A 146 31.73 14.85 7.28
CA VAL A 146 31.89 15.50 8.60
C VAL A 146 30.65 15.30 9.44
N ALA A 147 29.46 15.52 8.88
CA ALA A 147 28.19 15.37 9.58
C ALA A 147 27.98 13.93 10.09
N SER A 148 28.37 12.93 9.30
CA SER A 148 28.20 11.51 9.62
C SER A 148 28.94 11.07 10.90
N LYS A 149 30.02 11.77 11.29
CA LYS A 149 30.75 11.49 12.54
C LYS A 149 29.90 11.73 13.80
N TYR A 150 28.86 12.54 13.68
CA TYR A 150 27.90 12.78 14.75
C TYR A 150 26.71 11.82 14.69
N ALA A 151 26.50 11.11 13.60
CA ALA A 151 25.36 10.21 13.43
C ALA A 151 25.55 8.92 14.22
N ILE A 152 24.46 8.47 14.87
CA ILE A 152 24.33 7.14 15.49
C ILE A 152 23.52 6.27 14.53
N ALA A 153 24.17 5.24 13.99
CA ALA A 153 23.53 4.36 13.02
C ALA A 153 22.43 3.49 13.65
N ASN A 154 21.30 3.41 12.96
CA ASN A 154 20.21 2.48 13.26
C ASN A 154 19.70 2.52 14.71
N GLU A 155 19.77 3.69 15.35
CA GLU A 155 19.36 3.83 16.77
C GLU A 155 17.87 3.52 16.96
N TYR A 156 17.02 3.84 15.98
CA TYR A 156 15.62 3.45 15.98
C TYR A 156 15.45 1.92 16.03
N ASP A 157 16.15 1.18 15.17
CA ASP A 157 16.06 -0.27 15.13
C ASP A 157 16.59 -0.92 16.41
N LYS A 158 17.62 -0.33 17.03
CA LYS A 158 18.12 -0.75 18.34
C LYS A 158 17.05 -0.58 19.41
N MET A 159 16.40 0.58 19.48
CA MET A 159 15.33 0.83 20.46
C MET A 159 14.16 -0.15 20.25
N MET A 160 13.75 -0.40 19.00
CA MET A 160 12.71 -1.38 18.70
C MET A 160 13.12 -2.80 19.11
N SER A 161 14.36 -3.18 18.84
CA SER A 161 14.90 -4.49 19.25
C SER A 161 14.95 -4.63 20.78
N MET A 162 15.32 -3.56 21.50
CA MET A 162 15.38 -3.57 22.97
C MET A 162 14.01 -3.78 23.62
N ILE A 163 12.94 -3.27 23.04
CA ILE A 163 11.56 -3.53 23.49
C ILE A 163 10.97 -4.84 22.95
N GLY A 164 11.75 -5.65 22.24
CA GLY A 164 11.31 -6.94 21.69
C GLY A 164 10.37 -6.85 20.50
N ALA A 165 10.47 -5.76 19.74
CA ALA A 165 9.74 -5.63 18.48
C ALA A 165 10.21 -6.65 17.44
N GLN A 166 9.29 -7.10 16.61
CA GLN A 166 9.52 -8.00 15.48
C GLN A 166 8.88 -7.39 14.23
N GLY A 167 9.34 -7.79 13.05
CA GLY A 167 8.76 -7.33 11.79
C GLY A 167 8.73 -5.81 11.64
N THR A 168 9.66 -5.09 12.28
CA THR A 168 9.83 -3.65 12.11
C THR A 168 10.12 -3.36 10.64
N ASN A 169 9.24 -2.61 10.00
CA ASN A 169 9.34 -2.28 8.59
C ASN A 169 8.51 -1.04 8.25
N ALA A 170 8.61 -0.59 7.02
CA ALA A 170 7.72 0.40 6.42
C ALA A 170 7.49 0.08 4.95
N PHE A 171 6.50 0.69 4.36
CA PHE A 171 6.27 0.63 2.93
C PHE A 171 5.52 1.86 2.42
N THR A 172 5.81 2.22 1.19
CA THR A 172 5.12 3.27 0.44
C THR A 172 4.43 2.65 -0.78
N SER A 173 3.21 3.11 -1.04
CA SER A 173 2.45 2.77 -2.25
C SER A 173 1.99 4.04 -2.97
N PHE A 174 1.11 3.91 -3.95
CA PHE A 174 0.49 5.07 -4.59
C PHE A 174 -0.25 5.99 -3.60
N GLU A 175 -0.84 5.45 -2.54
CA GLU A 175 -1.85 6.13 -1.72
C GLU A 175 -1.47 6.31 -0.27
N GLN A 176 -0.43 5.63 0.19
CA GLN A 176 -0.05 5.60 1.59
C GLN A 176 1.44 5.38 1.81
N THR A 177 1.89 5.84 2.97
CA THR A 177 3.11 5.38 3.62
C THR A 177 2.73 4.85 5.00
N ALA A 178 3.16 3.64 5.33
CA ALA A 178 2.83 2.97 6.58
C ALA A 178 4.08 2.41 7.26
N TYR A 179 4.12 2.52 8.59
CA TYR A 179 5.20 2.07 9.48
C TYR A 179 4.63 1.02 10.42
N ILE A 180 5.24 -0.15 10.45
CA ILE A 180 4.70 -1.34 11.12
C ILE A 180 5.67 -1.91 12.15
N ASN A 181 5.11 -2.35 13.29
CA ASN A 181 5.84 -3.10 14.31
C ASN A 181 4.91 -4.17 14.91
N ASP A 182 5.46 -5.30 15.28
CA ASP A 182 4.85 -6.27 16.18
C ASP A 182 5.59 -6.22 17.51
N ILE A 183 4.92 -5.77 18.57
CA ILE A 183 5.53 -5.53 19.88
C ILE A 183 4.88 -6.38 20.99
N PRO A 184 5.61 -6.74 22.05
CA PRO A 184 4.98 -7.28 23.27
C PRO A 184 3.97 -6.28 23.86
N SER A 185 2.82 -6.75 24.35
CA SER A 185 1.74 -5.88 24.87
C SER A 185 2.17 -5.01 26.05
N ASN A 186 3.12 -5.48 26.86
CA ASN A 186 3.65 -4.72 27.99
C ASN A 186 4.65 -3.61 27.59
N GLN A 187 4.95 -3.44 26.31
CA GLN A 187 5.89 -2.44 25.79
C GLN A 187 5.20 -1.25 25.12
N ILE A 188 3.89 -1.12 25.25
CA ILE A 188 3.10 -0.04 24.64
C ILE A 188 3.65 1.35 25.02
N ASP A 189 4.00 1.58 26.27
CA ASP A 189 4.46 2.89 26.72
C ASP A 189 5.82 3.27 26.11
N ASN A 190 6.74 2.30 26.00
CA ASN A 190 8.03 2.50 25.35
C ASN A 190 7.85 2.71 23.84
N TRP A 191 7.00 1.92 23.20
CA TRP A 191 6.67 2.09 21.78
C TRP A 191 6.07 3.48 21.50
N LEU A 192 5.11 3.93 22.31
CA LEU A 192 4.51 5.27 22.18
C LEU A 192 5.54 6.39 22.36
N LYS A 193 6.48 6.24 23.31
CA LYS A 193 7.58 7.19 23.48
C LYS A 193 8.44 7.31 22.23
N ILE A 194 8.83 6.17 21.64
CA ILE A 194 9.69 6.12 20.46
C ILE A 194 8.98 6.66 19.24
N GLU A 195 7.76 6.18 18.96
CA GLU A 195 7.02 6.58 17.77
C GLU A 195 6.54 8.03 17.81
N ALA A 196 6.07 8.51 18.95
CA ALA A 196 5.72 9.92 19.09
C ALA A 196 6.91 10.84 18.83
N GLU A 197 8.11 10.47 19.28
CA GLU A 197 9.32 11.22 18.97
C GLU A 197 9.71 11.15 17.50
N ARG A 198 9.62 9.96 16.86
CA ARG A 198 9.94 9.74 15.45
C ARG A 198 9.19 10.69 14.51
N PHE A 199 7.89 10.91 14.76
CA PHE A 199 7.06 11.79 13.94
C PHE A 199 7.09 13.25 14.39
N ARG A 200 7.78 13.60 15.49
CA ARG A 200 7.81 14.97 16.01
C ARG A 200 8.67 15.91 15.17
N ASN A 201 9.89 15.50 14.88
CA ASN A 201 10.85 16.33 14.14
C ASN A 201 11.92 15.45 13.48
N PRO A 202 11.59 14.70 12.41
CA PRO A 202 12.56 13.87 11.72
C PRO A 202 13.67 14.72 11.11
N VAL A 203 14.90 14.21 11.24
CA VAL A 203 16.10 14.84 10.71
C VAL A 203 16.59 14.07 9.49
N LEU A 204 16.84 14.76 8.39
CA LEU A 204 17.36 14.19 7.15
C LEU A 204 18.88 13.89 7.26
N ARG A 205 19.21 13.00 8.20
CA ARG A 205 20.58 12.60 8.55
C ARG A 205 21.09 11.56 7.57
N ILE A 206 22.40 11.60 7.27
CA ILE A 206 23.04 10.70 6.29
C ILE A 206 22.28 10.59 4.96
N PHE A 207 21.65 11.68 4.55
CA PHE A 207 20.85 11.77 3.34
C PHE A 207 21.62 11.35 2.08
N HIS A 208 22.88 11.78 1.97
CA HIS A 208 23.72 11.50 0.82
C HIS A 208 23.97 10.00 0.60
N THR A 209 24.18 9.25 1.70
CA THR A 209 24.31 7.79 1.65
C THR A 209 22.98 7.10 1.34
N GLU A 210 21.87 7.61 1.88
CA GLU A 210 20.55 7.05 1.64
C GLU A 210 20.09 7.25 0.19
N LEU A 211 20.48 8.37 -0.43
CA LEU A 211 20.26 8.62 -1.85
C LEU A 211 20.89 7.52 -2.72
N GLU A 212 22.06 7.03 -2.32
CA GLU A 212 22.71 5.92 -3.02
C GLU A 212 21.90 4.62 -2.91
N ALA A 213 21.33 4.34 -1.74
CA ALA A 213 20.47 3.17 -1.55
C ALA A 213 19.22 3.24 -2.45
N VAL A 214 18.57 4.40 -2.54
CA VAL A 214 17.42 4.62 -3.41
C VAL A 214 17.79 4.50 -4.89
N TYR A 215 18.99 4.94 -5.29
CA TYR A 215 19.50 4.70 -6.66
C TYR A 215 19.65 3.21 -6.97
N GLU A 216 20.17 2.42 -6.02
CA GLU A 216 20.30 0.97 -6.20
C GLU A 216 18.94 0.29 -6.30
N GLU A 217 17.95 0.73 -5.52
CA GLU A 217 16.60 0.23 -5.62
C GLU A 217 15.97 0.55 -6.98
N LYS A 218 16.13 1.78 -7.47
CA LYS A 218 15.67 2.15 -8.83
C LYS A 218 16.35 1.30 -9.89
N ASN A 219 17.67 1.10 -9.79
CA ASN A 219 18.40 0.27 -10.74
C ASN A 219 17.97 -1.20 -10.70
N ARG A 220 17.64 -1.75 -9.51
CA ARG A 220 17.07 -3.10 -9.38
C ARG A 220 15.69 -3.20 -10.04
N GLY A 221 14.81 -2.22 -9.85
CA GLY A 221 13.52 -2.17 -10.53
C GLY A 221 13.68 -2.12 -12.06
N LEU A 222 14.67 -1.38 -12.58
CA LEU A 222 14.98 -1.33 -14.02
C LEU A 222 15.53 -2.67 -14.55
N ASP A 223 16.09 -3.53 -13.70
CA ASP A 223 16.52 -4.89 -14.07
C ASP A 223 15.37 -5.92 -13.95
N SER A 224 14.29 -5.60 -13.22
CA SER A 224 13.12 -6.46 -13.06
C SER A 224 12.20 -6.35 -14.28
N ASP A 225 11.98 -7.45 -14.98
CA ASP A 225 11.07 -7.47 -16.12
C ASP A 225 9.61 -7.27 -15.68
N ASP A 226 9.24 -7.79 -14.51
CA ASP A 226 7.88 -7.64 -13.95
C ASP A 226 7.59 -6.18 -13.58
N ASP A 227 8.55 -5.47 -12.96
CA ASP A 227 8.40 -4.05 -12.64
C ASP A 227 8.25 -3.19 -13.90
N LYS A 228 9.05 -3.49 -14.95
CA LYS A 228 8.94 -2.80 -16.24
C LYS A 228 7.58 -3.02 -16.91
N VAL A 229 7.07 -4.25 -16.87
CA VAL A 229 5.74 -4.59 -17.41
C VAL A 229 4.65 -3.88 -16.62
N PHE A 230 4.74 -3.89 -15.30
CA PHE A 230 3.79 -3.20 -14.41
C PHE A 230 3.80 -1.68 -14.66
N GLU A 231 4.97 -1.04 -14.66
CA GLU A 231 5.11 0.41 -14.91
C GLU A 231 4.54 0.77 -16.29
N LEU A 232 4.87 0.02 -17.35
CA LEU A 232 4.38 0.28 -18.70
C LEU A 232 2.86 0.05 -18.83
N LEU A 233 2.35 -1.00 -18.19
CA LEU A 233 0.91 -1.28 -18.18
C LEU A 233 0.14 -0.12 -17.52
N PHE A 234 0.62 0.36 -16.36
CA PHE A 234 0.03 1.49 -15.65
C PHE A 234 0.13 2.79 -16.44
N GLU A 235 1.28 3.08 -17.07
CA GLU A 235 1.46 4.23 -17.96
C GLU A 235 0.41 4.24 -19.10
N LYS A 236 0.12 3.08 -19.69
CA LYS A 236 -0.85 2.98 -20.78
C LYS A 236 -2.29 3.01 -20.29
N LEU A 237 -2.58 2.46 -19.11
CA LEU A 237 -3.91 2.52 -18.49
C LEU A 237 -4.25 3.91 -17.96
N PHE A 238 -3.27 4.65 -17.42
CA PHE A 238 -3.45 5.92 -16.71
C PHE A 238 -2.60 7.04 -17.31
N GLN A 239 -3.11 7.66 -18.37
CA GLN A 239 -2.39 8.71 -19.11
C GLN A 239 -2.57 10.12 -18.51
N LYS A 240 -3.50 10.29 -17.56
CA LYS A 240 -3.82 11.56 -16.89
C LYS A 240 -3.68 11.47 -15.38
N HIS A 241 -3.83 10.27 -14.82
CA HIS A 241 -3.75 10.04 -13.40
C HIS A 241 -2.32 9.68 -12.97
N ASN A 242 -1.93 10.12 -11.78
CA ASN A 242 -0.58 9.86 -11.25
C ASN A 242 -0.27 8.37 -11.02
N TYR A 243 -1.24 7.46 -11.08
CA TYR A 243 -0.95 6.02 -11.08
C TYR A 243 -0.10 5.58 -12.28
N GLY A 244 -0.22 6.25 -13.43
CA GLY A 244 0.59 5.96 -14.61
C GLY A 244 1.63 7.03 -14.93
N LEU A 245 1.48 8.25 -14.39
CA LEU A 245 2.41 9.37 -14.65
C LEU A 245 3.62 9.37 -13.71
N GLN A 246 3.51 8.70 -12.56
CA GLN A 246 4.54 8.70 -11.52
C GLN A 246 4.75 7.28 -10.99
N THR A 247 6.01 6.92 -10.78
CA THR A 247 6.36 5.66 -10.08
C THR A 247 6.59 5.95 -8.60
N THR A 248 6.39 4.95 -7.74
CA THR A 248 6.55 5.12 -6.29
C THR A 248 7.97 5.54 -5.91
N ILE A 249 8.96 5.01 -6.59
CA ILE A 249 10.36 5.36 -6.34
C ILE A 249 10.79 6.69 -7.00
N GLY A 250 9.96 7.24 -7.88
CA GLY A 250 10.28 8.46 -8.63
C GLY A 250 11.03 8.24 -9.93
N THR A 251 11.20 9.33 -10.69
CA THR A 251 11.96 9.33 -11.94
C THR A 251 13.46 9.44 -11.68
N ILE A 252 14.28 8.93 -12.62
CA ILE A 252 15.75 9.05 -12.55
C ILE A 252 16.17 10.53 -12.48
N GLU A 253 15.50 11.40 -13.22
CA GLU A 253 15.79 12.83 -13.24
C GLU A 253 15.60 13.47 -11.87
N HIS A 254 14.47 13.20 -11.20
CA HIS A 254 14.17 13.74 -9.87
C HIS A 254 15.08 13.14 -8.80
N LEU A 255 15.40 11.85 -8.89
CA LEU A 255 16.37 11.23 -7.99
C LEU A 255 17.77 11.85 -8.11
N LYS A 256 18.20 12.25 -9.33
CA LYS A 256 19.47 12.94 -9.55
C LYS A 256 19.47 14.41 -9.08
N ASN A 257 18.31 14.97 -8.81
CA ASN A 257 18.13 16.35 -8.38
C ASN A 257 17.26 16.44 -7.12
N PRO A 258 17.64 15.79 -6.01
CA PRO A 258 16.83 15.76 -4.80
C PRO A 258 16.80 17.14 -4.14
N SER A 259 15.63 17.55 -3.65
CA SER A 259 15.46 18.76 -2.81
C SER A 259 15.10 18.35 -1.39
N LEU A 260 15.99 18.67 -0.43
CA LEU A 260 15.72 18.42 0.97
C LEU A 260 14.58 19.31 1.49
N ASN A 261 14.44 20.49 0.92
CA ASN A 261 13.34 21.41 1.23
C ASN A 261 12.00 20.82 0.81
N GLU A 262 11.90 20.21 -0.38
CA GLU A 262 10.67 19.57 -0.83
C GLU A 262 10.33 18.32 -0.01
N ILE A 263 11.32 17.54 0.44
CA ILE A 263 11.10 16.42 1.37
C ILE A 263 10.50 16.93 2.69
N ARG A 264 11.05 18.02 3.26
CA ARG A 264 10.50 18.63 4.49
C ARG A 264 9.12 19.24 4.28
N ASN A 265 8.89 19.89 3.14
CA ASN A 265 7.59 20.44 2.77
C ASN A 265 6.56 19.32 2.63
N TYR A 266 6.93 18.19 2.01
CA TYR A 266 6.08 17.02 1.89
C TYR A 266 5.70 16.45 3.26
N PHE A 267 6.67 16.31 4.18
CA PHE A 267 6.41 15.91 5.56
C PHE A 267 5.43 16.86 6.26
N LYS A 268 5.73 18.15 6.29
CA LYS A 268 4.89 19.16 6.95
C LYS A 268 3.47 19.21 6.42
N LYS A 269 3.28 18.92 5.13
CA LYS A 269 1.99 18.97 4.45
C LYS A 269 1.15 17.71 4.66
N ASN A 270 1.78 16.55 4.69
CA ASN A 270 1.09 15.26 4.64
C ASN A 270 1.10 14.51 5.97
N TYR A 271 2.13 14.68 6.82
CA TYR A 271 2.24 14.02 8.12
C TYR A 271 1.60 14.86 9.24
N VAL A 272 0.33 15.14 9.06
CA VAL A 272 -0.52 15.88 9.99
C VAL A 272 -1.59 14.97 10.58
N PRO A 273 -2.01 15.14 11.84
CA PRO A 273 -2.84 14.16 12.52
C PRO A 273 -4.16 13.86 11.80
N ASN A 274 -4.76 14.85 11.18
CA ASN A 274 -6.01 14.66 10.40
C ASN A 274 -5.82 13.97 9.04
N ASN A 275 -4.60 13.59 8.68
CA ASN A 275 -4.25 12.76 7.51
C ASN A 275 -3.65 11.41 7.92
N MET A 276 -3.50 11.15 9.21
CA MET A 276 -2.83 9.98 9.76
C MET A 276 -3.78 9.09 10.56
N CYS A 277 -3.37 7.82 10.68
CA CYS A 277 -4.05 6.84 11.49
C CYS A 277 -3.04 6.02 12.29
N ILE A 278 -3.39 5.74 13.55
CA ILE A 278 -2.72 4.73 14.37
C ILE A 278 -3.66 3.55 14.52
N ILE A 279 -3.21 2.38 14.10
CA ILE A 279 -3.96 1.13 14.17
C ILE A 279 -3.23 0.19 15.10
N MET A 280 -3.94 -0.39 16.06
CA MET A 280 -3.39 -1.41 16.95
C MET A 280 -4.36 -2.58 17.09
N ALA A 281 -3.87 -3.77 16.82
CA ALA A 281 -4.63 -5.01 16.97
C ALA A 281 -3.85 -6.01 17.82
N GLY A 282 -4.51 -6.58 18.83
CA GLY A 282 -3.91 -7.59 19.70
C GLY A 282 -4.35 -7.51 21.15
N ASP A 283 -3.48 -7.93 22.07
CA ASP A 283 -3.75 -7.95 23.50
C ASP A 283 -3.62 -6.53 24.08
N LEU A 284 -4.71 -5.78 24.03
CA LEU A 284 -4.80 -4.40 24.51
C LEU A 284 -6.11 -4.16 25.28
N ASN A 285 -6.09 -3.13 26.12
CA ASN A 285 -7.27 -2.51 26.70
C ASN A 285 -7.55 -1.17 26.00
N PRO A 286 -8.61 -1.08 25.17
CA PRO A 286 -8.88 0.15 24.41
C PRO A 286 -9.10 1.40 25.29
N ASP A 287 -9.72 1.21 26.45
CA ASP A 287 -10.08 2.31 27.36
C ASP A 287 -8.86 2.95 28.02
N GLU A 288 -7.82 2.18 28.28
CA GLU A 288 -6.54 2.67 28.79
C GLU A 288 -5.64 3.20 27.67
N LEU A 289 -5.63 2.49 26.53
CA LEU A 289 -4.71 2.79 25.45
C LEU A 289 -5.04 4.08 24.73
N ILE A 290 -6.32 4.41 24.55
CA ILE A 290 -6.72 5.64 23.83
C ILE A 290 -6.20 6.90 24.53
N ALA A 291 -6.22 6.94 25.86
CA ALA A 291 -5.69 8.06 26.63
C ALA A 291 -4.17 8.21 26.48
N LYS A 292 -3.44 7.10 26.45
CA LYS A 292 -1.99 7.10 26.24
C LYS A 292 -1.62 7.59 24.85
N VAL A 293 -2.36 7.15 23.81
CA VAL A 293 -2.16 7.61 22.43
C VAL A 293 -2.45 9.12 22.32
N ASP A 294 -3.58 9.59 22.88
CA ASP A 294 -3.93 11.02 22.87
C ASP A 294 -2.85 11.88 23.54
N GLN A 295 -2.33 11.44 24.68
CA GLN A 295 -1.24 12.12 25.38
C GLN A 295 0.05 12.14 24.54
N ALA A 296 0.46 10.99 23.98
CA ALA A 296 1.71 10.84 23.24
C ALA A 296 1.76 11.69 21.96
N PHE A 297 0.63 11.78 21.24
CA PHE A 297 0.52 12.51 19.97
C PHE A 297 -0.18 13.88 20.09
N SER A 298 -0.37 14.39 21.33
CA SER A 298 -1.00 15.69 21.60
C SER A 298 -0.25 16.88 21.02
N TYR A 299 1.05 16.76 20.76
CA TYR A 299 1.90 17.80 20.16
C TYR A 299 1.54 18.05 18.68
N MET A 300 0.94 17.08 17.99
CA MET A 300 0.59 17.21 16.57
C MET A 300 -0.55 18.19 16.38
N LYS A 301 -0.38 19.09 15.41
CA LYS A 301 -1.39 20.10 15.07
C LYS A 301 -2.04 19.76 13.73
N PRO A 302 -3.38 19.78 13.62
CA PRO A 302 -4.06 19.56 12.35
C PRO A 302 -3.72 20.69 11.37
N ALA A 303 -3.67 20.34 10.09
CA ALA A 303 -3.51 21.29 9.01
C ALA A 303 -4.40 20.92 7.82
N PRO A 304 -4.77 21.87 6.95
CA PRO A 304 -5.51 21.56 5.75
C PRO A 304 -4.71 20.63 4.83
N VAL A 305 -5.30 19.50 4.45
CA VAL A 305 -4.74 18.57 3.48
C VAL A 305 -5.50 18.76 2.17
N LYS A 306 -4.77 19.09 1.11
CA LYS A 306 -5.37 19.25 -0.21
C LYS A 306 -5.70 17.87 -0.79
N SER A 307 -6.97 17.64 -1.11
CA SER A 307 -7.38 16.43 -1.83
C SER A 307 -6.69 16.35 -3.19
N TYR A 308 -6.25 15.15 -3.55
CA TYR A 308 -5.75 14.90 -4.89
C TYR A 308 -6.89 15.07 -5.90
N THR A 309 -6.64 15.81 -6.96
CA THR A 309 -7.60 16.05 -8.05
C THR A 309 -6.97 15.68 -9.37
N PHE A 310 -7.73 15.04 -10.22
CA PHE A 310 -7.24 14.56 -11.52
C PHE A 310 -8.31 14.69 -12.59
N GLU A 311 -7.88 14.74 -13.84
CA GLU A 311 -8.77 14.62 -14.98
C GLU A 311 -9.18 13.16 -15.16
N LYS A 312 -10.47 12.94 -15.46
CA LYS A 312 -10.94 11.60 -15.78
C LYS A 312 -10.19 11.01 -16.98
N GLU A 313 -9.79 9.78 -16.85
CA GLU A 313 -9.14 9.04 -17.93
C GLU A 313 -10.06 8.90 -19.16
N VAL A 314 -9.48 9.02 -20.32
CA VAL A 314 -10.18 8.75 -21.58
C VAL A 314 -10.50 7.27 -21.70
N GLU A 315 -11.67 6.93 -22.23
CA GLU A 315 -12.03 5.52 -22.47
C GLU A 315 -11.11 4.90 -23.53
N ILE A 316 -10.62 3.70 -23.23
CA ILE A 316 -9.88 2.89 -24.18
C ILE A 316 -10.92 2.24 -25.12
N SER A 317 -10.91 2.61 -26.41
CA SER A 317 -11.87 2.13 -27.40
C SER A 317 -11.37 0.95 -28.26
N LYS A 318 -10.06 0.70 -28.23
CA LYS A 318 -9.38 -0.40 -28.90
C LYS A 318 -8.16 -0.84 -28.07
N PRO A 319 -7.73 -2.11 -28.21
CA PRO A 319 -6.56 -2.58 -27.48
C PRO A 319 -5.33 -1.71 -27.73
N ILE A 320 -4.61 -1.40 -26.65
CA ILE A 320 -3.31 -0.73 -26.68
C ILE A 320 -2.27 -1.81 -26.46
N GLU A 321 -1.37 -2.01 -27.43
CA GLU A 321 -0.33 -3.03 -27.33
C GLU A 321 1.04 -2.37 -27.20
N ALA A 322 1.90 -2.94 -26.32
CA ALA A 322 3.28 -2.52 -26.16
C ALA A 322 4.17 -3.73 -25.83
N THR A 323 5.48 -3.54 -25.89
CA THR A 323 6.46 -4.60 -25.66
C THR A 323 7.48 -4.14 -24.65
N VAL A 324 7.81 -5.03 -23.71
CA VAL A 324 8.95 -4.94 -22.81
C VAL A 324 10.00 -5.98 -23.21
N LEU A 325 11.26 -5.57 -23.27
CA LEU A 325 12.39 -6.46 -23.49
C LEU A 325 13.13 -6.74 -22.18
N GLY A 326 13.55 -7.97 -22.00
CA GLY A 326 14.34 -8.36 -20.84
C GLY A 326 14.79 -9.82 -20.88
N PRO A 327 15.63 -10.26 -19.93
CA PRO A 327 16.23 -11.59 -19.95
C PRO A 327 15.28 -12.73 -19.56
N ASP A 328 14.20 -12.44 -18.81
CA ASP A 328 13.32 -13.47 -18.27
C ASP A 328 12.42 -14.13 -19.34
N ALA A 329 11.74 -15.21 -18.97
CA ALA A 329 10.82 -15.94 -19.85
C ALA A 329 9.71 -15.03 -20.41
N GLU A 330 9.27 -15.32 -21.61
CA GLU A 330 8.23 -14.55 -22.30
C GLU A 330 6.84 -14.75 -21.69
N TYR A 331 6.10 -13.66 -21.54
CA TYR A 331 4.71 -13.68 -21.07
C TYR A 331 3.88 -12.51 -21.61
N VAL A 332 2.58 -12.58 -21.43
CA VAL A 332 1.62 -11.53 -21.78
C VAL A 332 0.93 -11.05 -20.51
N SER A 333 0.85 -9.73 -20.32
CA SER A 333 0.05 -9.10 -19.28
C SER A 333 -1.05 -8.25 -19.90
N ILE A 334 -2.30 -8.49 -19.51
CA ILE A 334 -3.48 -7.74 -19.96
C ILE A 334 -4.07 -6.98 -18.77
N GLY A 335 -4.30 -5.68 -18.93
CA GLY A 335 -4.93 -4.84 -17.93
C GLY A 335 -6.22 -4.19 -18.40
N PHE A 336 -7.27 -4.28 -17.57
CA PHE A 336 -8.53 -3.55 -17.76
C PHE A 336 -8.71 -2.57 -16.61
N ARG A 337 -9.14 -1.34 -16.93
CA ARG A 337 -9.38 -0.29 -15.93
C ARG A 337 -10.84 -0.27 -15.47
N PHE A 338 -11.03 -0.13 -14.16
CA PHE A 338 -12.32 -0.07 -13.48
C PHE A 338 -12.40 1.15 -12.55
N PRO A 339 -13.60 1.51 -12.07
CA PRO A 339 -13.78 2.48 -10.99
C PRO A 339 -13.05 2.06 -9.71
N GLY A 340 -12.81 3.04 -8.83
CA GLY A 340 -12.06 2.85 -7.59
C GLY A 340 -12.73 1.96 -6.54
N ALA A 341 -11.99 1.70 -5.47
CA ALA A 341 -12.30 0.72 -4.43
C ALA A 341 -13.68 0.89 -3.77
N ASP A 342 -14.17 2.13 -3.62
CA ASP A 342 -15.49 2.40 -2.99
C ASP A 342 -16.68 2.20 -3.94
N SER A 343 -16.45 1.70 -5.16
CA SER A 343 -17.49 1.43 -6.15
C SER A 343 -18.11 0.03 -6.01
N LYS A 344 -19.32 -0.14 -6.51
CA LYS A 344 -19.96 -1.47 -6.64
C LYS A 344 -19.17 -2.37 -7.59
N GLU A 345 -18.52 -1.77 -8.56
CA GLU A 345 -17.69 -2.44 -9.54
C GLU A 345 -16.47 -3.13 -8.91
N ALA A 346 -15.90 -2.59 -7.84
CA ALA A 346 -14.76 -3.20 -7.17
C ALA A 346 -15.10 -4.57 -6.53
N THR A 347 -16.27 -4.70 -5.89
CA THR A 347 -16.75 -5.99 -5.36
C THR A 347 -16.96 -7.02 -6.47
N MET A 348 -17.59 -6.60 -7.58
CA MET A 348 -17.82 -7.46 -8.74
C MET A 348 -16.50 -7.87 -9.41
N LEU A 349 -15.54 -6.95 -9.48
CA LEU A 349 -14.20 -7.18 -10.01
C LEU A 349 -13.45 -8.27 -9.23
N ASN A 350 -13.50 -8.23 -7.90
CA ASN A 350 -12.87 -9.25 -7.05
C ASN A 350 -13.48 -10.64 -7.26
N LEU A 351 -14.82 -10.75 -7.32
CA LEU A 351 -15.47 -12.02 -7.63
C LEU A 351 -15.14 -12.54 -9.03
N MET A 352 -15.24 -11.66 -10.02
CA MET A 352 -14.96 -11.99 -11.42
C MET A 352 -13.51 -12.45 -11.60
N SER A 353 -12.53 -11.77 -11.01
CA SER A 353 -11.13 -12.19 -11.06
C SER A 353 -10.92 -13.57 -10.46
N SER A 354 -11.62 -13.89 -9.36
CA SER A 354 -11.55 -15.19 -8.70
C SER A 354 -12.24 -16.31 -9.50
N ILE A 355 -13.26 -16.00 -10.32
CA ILE A 355 -13.83 -16.96 -11.28
C ILE A 355 -12.84 -17.23 -12.42
N LEU A 356 -12.09 -16.22 -12.86
CA LEU A 356 -11.05 -16.41 -13.85
C LEU A 356 -9.88 -17.23 -13.29
N SER A 357 -9.39 -16.88 -12.11
CA SER A 357 -8.27 -17.60 -11.46
C SER A 357 -8.37 -17.55 -9.95
N ASN A 358 -8.27 -18.69 -9.30
CA ASN A 358 -8.19 -18.84 -7.86
C ASN A 358 -7.14 -19.89 -7.43
N GLY A 359 -6.26 -20.27 -8.36
CA GLY A 359 -5.19 -21.25 -8.15
C GLY A 359 -5.64 -22.72 -8.23
N ASN A 360 -6.94 -23.00 -8.32
CA ASN A 360 -7.47 -24.38 -8.28
C ASN A 360 -8.55 -24.67 -9.32
N ALA A 361 -9.56 -23.84 -9.42
CA ALA A 361 -10.79 -24.13 -10.15
C ALA A 361 -11.30 -22.94 -10.99
N GLY A 362 -10.51 -21.90 -11.17
CA GLY A 362 -10.83 -20.80 -12.08
C GLY A 362 -10.77 -21.25 -13.54
N LEU A 363 -11.37 -20.47 -14.42
CA LEU A 363 -11.41 -20.78 -15.85
C LEU A 363 -9.99 -20.88 -16.46
N LEU A 364 -9.09 -19.98 -16.09
CA LEU A 364 -7.68 -20.03 -16.50
C LEU A 364 -7.00 -21.28 -15.93
N ASP A 365 -7.25 -21.57 -14.64
CA ASP A 365 -6.64 -22.72 -13.95
C ASP A 365 -7.04 -24.03 -14.60
N LEU A 366 -8.36 -24.23 -14.87
CA LEU A 366 -8.89 -25.49 -15.41
C LEU A 366 -8.63 -25.65 -16.90
N ASN A 367 -8.87 -24.60 -17.68
CA ASN A 367 -8.92 -24.69 -19.12
C ASN A 367 -7.56 -24.45 -19.80
N LEU A 368 -6.65 -23.74 -19.11
CA LEU A 368 -5.34 -23.41 -19.67
C LEU A 368 -4.21 -24.10 -18.94
N VAL A 369 -4.09 -23.91 -17.61
CA VAL A 369 -2.94 -24.44 -16.84
C VAL A 369 -3.04 -25.95 -16.69
N LYS A 370 -4.15 -26.49 -16.16
CA LYS A 370 -4.32 -27.94 -15.97
C LYS A 370 -4.36 -28.72 -17.29
N GLN A 371 -4.81 -28.09 -18.37
CA GLN A 371 -4.78 -28.69 -19.71
C GLN A 371 -3.44 -28.46 -20.43
N GLN A 372 -2.47 -27.86 -19.75
CA GLN A 372 -1.14 -27.57 -20.31
C GLN A 372 -1.18 -26.81 -21.65
N LYS A 373 -2.18 -25.94 -21.84
CA LYS A 373 -2.26 -25.07 -23.03
C LYS A 373 -1.31 -23.88 -22.94
N VAL A 374 -0.98 -23.46 -21.73
CA VAL A 374 0.04 -22.45 -21.39
C VAL A 374 0.90 -22.96 -20.26
N LEU A 375 2.04 -22.33 -19.99
CA LEU A 375 2.88 -22.69 -18.86
C LEU A 375 2.24 -22.22 -17.54
N GLU A 376 1.81 -20.97 -17.50
CA GLU A 376 1.14 -20.35 -16.37
C GLU A 376 0.03 -19.43 -16.88
N ALA A 377 -1.05 -19.27 -16.12
CA ALA A 377 -2.03 -18.22 -16.31
C ALA A 377 -2.67 -17.85 -14.99
N SER A 378 -2.91 -16.58 -14.77
CA SER A 378 -3.53 -16.05 -13.57
C SER A 378 -4.37 -14.81 -13.86
N ALA A 379 -5.28 -14.48 -12.95
CA ALA A 379 -5.99 -13.21 -12.96
C ALA A 379 -6.12 -12.69 -11.53
N GLY A 380 -6.05 -11.37 -11.36
CA GLY A 380 -6.16 -10.71 -10.07
C GLY A 380 -6.75 -9.31 -10.19
N ALA A 381 -7.42 -8.86 -9.15
CA ALA A 381 -7.89 -7.49 -9.01
C ALA A 381 -6.90 -6.69 -8.16
N TYR A 382 -6.57 -5.49 -8.62
CA TYR A 382 -5.82 -4.50 -7.86
C TYR A 382 -6.70 -3.27 -7.65
N THR A 383 -7.21 -3.13 -6.44
CA THR A 383 -8.15 -2.06 -6.10
C THR A 383 -7.41 -0.90 -5.45
N LEU A 384 -7.55 0.29 -6.05
CA LEU A 384 -7.01 1.55 -5.55
C LEU A 384 -8.17 2.53 -5.33
N GLN A 385 -7.94 3.61 -4.61
CA GLN A 385 -8.96 4.58 -4.24
C GLN A 385 -9.72 5.15 -5.45
N ASP A 386 -9.00 5.59 -6.49
CA ASP A 386 -9.58 6.33 -7.62
C ASP A 386 -9.94 5.42 -8.80
N TYR A 387 -9.18 4.36 -9.03
CA TYR A 387 -9.39 3.35 -10.06
C TYR A 387 -8.99 1.97 -9.54
N SER A 388 -9.47 0.94 -10.24
CA SER A 388 -9.04 -0.45 -10.03
C SER A 388 -8.60 -1.07 -11.35
N VAL A 389 -7.81 -2.13 -11.29
CA VAL A 389 -7.30 -2.84 -12.46
C VAL A 389 -7.57 -4.33 -12.31
N LEU A 390 -8.08 -4.96 -13.38
CA LEU A 390 -8.01 -6.41 -13.56
C LEU A 390 -6.73 -6.72 -14.33
N PHE A 391 -5.86 -7.52 -13.75
CA PHE A 391 -4.72 -8.12 -14.41
C PHE A 391 -5.08 -9.53 -14.88
N ILE A 392 -4.60 -9.90 -16.07
CA ILE A 392 -4.63 -11.27 -16.57
C ILE A 392 -3.26 -11.54 -17.20
N ASP A 393 -2.53 -12.46 -16.62
CA ASP A 393 -1.17 -12.79 -17.01
C ASP A 393 -1.11 -14.21 -17.57
N GLY A 394 -0.30 -14.41 -18.59
CA GLY A 394 -0.12 -15.72 -19.20
C GLY A 394 1.28 -15.95 -19.73
N LYS A 395 1.89 -17.08 -19.36
CA LYS A 395 3.26 -17.45 -19.72
C LYS A 395 3.24 -18.51 -20.83
N ALA A 396 3.98 -18.25 -21.89
CA ALA A 396 4.06 -19.14 -23.05
C ALA A 396 4.85 -20.42 -22.75
N LYS A 397 4.44 -21.52 -23.36
CA LYS A 397 5.27 -22.73 -23.47
C LYS A 397 6.36 -22.51 -24.50
N GLU A 398 7.35 -23.38 -24.50
CA GLU A 398 8.37 -23.40 -25.54
C GLU A 398 7.76 -23.50 -26.94
N GLY A 399 8.13 -22.58 -27.82
CA GLY A 399 7.62 -22.49 -29.18
C GLY A 399 6.20 -21.93 -29.36
N GLN A 400 5.52 -21.56 -28.28
CA GLN A 400 4.20 -20.95 -28.32
C GLN A 400 4.30 -19.42 -28.52
N SER A 401 3.48 -18.87 -29.39
CA SER A 401 3.44 -17.43 -29.62
C SER A 401 2.69 -16.71 -28.49
N LEU A 402 3.14 -15.50 -28.14
CA LEU A 402 2.46 -14.66 -27.14
C LEU A 402 1.05 -14.24 -27.61
N GLN A 403 0.83 -14.12 -28.92
CA GLN A 403 -0.48 -13.85 -29.50
C GLN A 403 -1.46 -15.00 -29.26
N GLU A 404 -0.99 -16.23 -29.34
CA GLU A 404 -1.80 -17.42 -29.00
C GLU A 404 -2.16 -17.44 -27.53
N VAL A 405 -1.18 -17.18 -26.62
CA VAL A 405 -1.43 -17.08 -25.17
C VAL A 405 -2.47 -16.01 -24.87
N ARG A 406 -2.32 -14.81 -25.45
CA ARG A 406 -3.31 -13.74 -25.34
C ARG A 406 -4.71 -14.20 -25.76
N GLN A 407 -4.83 -14.85 -26.93
CA GLN A 407 -6.12 -15.30 -27.42
C GLN A 407 -6.76 -16.33 -26.50
N LEU A 408 -5.98 -17.31 -26.01
CA LEU A 408 -6.44 -18.30 -25.05
C LEU A 408 -6.98 -17.66 -23.76
N MET A 409 -6.35 -16.61 -23.26
CA MET A 409 -6.84 -15.86 -22.08
C MET A 409 -8.12 -15.08 -22.40
N LEU A 410 -8.20 -14.41 -23.55
CA LEU A 410 -9.40 -13.68 -23.98
C LEU A 410 -10.58 -14.63 -24.21
N ASP A 411 -10.36 -15.85 -24.69
CA ASP A 411 -11.40 -16.87 -24.84
C ASP A 411 -12.02 -17.24 -23.48
N GLN A 412 -11.26 -17.19 -22.37
CA GLN A 412 -11.82 -17.42 -21.03
C GLN A 412 -12.74 -16.26 -20.59
N ILE A 413 -12.45 -15.04 -21.01
CA ILE A 413 -13.36 -13.90 -20.82
C ILE A 413 -14.67 -14.12 -21.57
N GLU A 414 -14.64 -14.65 -22.78
CA GLU A 414 -15.86 -14.96 -23.54
C GLU A 414 -16.70 -16.09 -22.89
N LEU A 415 -16.04 -17.08 -22.25
CA LEU A 415 -16.75 -18.07 -21.42
C LEU A 415 -17.45 -17.39 -20.22
N LEU A 416 -16.79 -16.44 -19.59
CA LEU A 416 -17.36 -15.68 -18.49
C LEU A 416 -18.56 -14.83 -18.94
N LYS A 417 -18.46 -14.14 -20.07
CA LYS A 417 -19.54 -13.34 -20.68
C LYS A 417 -20.75 -14.18 -21.09
N SER A 418 -20.53 -15.38 -21.59
CA SER A 418 -21.60 -16.32 -21.97
C SER A 418 -22.19 -17.06 -20.78
N GLY A 419 -21.59 -16.98 -19.60
CA GLY A 419 -21.96 -17.74 -18.41
C GLY A 419 -21.62 -19.23 -18.53
N ASN A 420 -20.69 -19.58 -19.40
CA ASN A 420 -20.26 -20.97 -19.57
C ASN A 420 -19.21 -21.34 -18.51
N PHE A 421 -19.63 -21.31 -17.25
CA PHE A 421 -18.89 -21.77 -16.09
C PHE A 421 -19.84 -22.44 -15.09
N ASP A 422 -19.30 -23.29 -14.23
CA ASP A 422 -20.07 -24.05 -13.26
C ASP A 422 -20.77 -23.11 -12.25
N ASP A 423 -22.05 -23.36 -11.97
CA ASP A 423 -22.84 -22.58 -10.99
C ASP A 423 -22.29 -22.74 -9.56
N ASP A 424 -21.65 -23.87 -9.25
CA ASP A 424 -21.07 -24.13 -7.94
C ASP A 424 -19.75 -23.39 -7.71
N ILE A 425 -19.10 -22.89 -8.77
CA ILE A 425 -17.84 -22.14 -8.64
C ILE A 425 -18.02 -20.84 -7.86
N LEU A 426 -19.14 -20.15 -8.06
CA LEU A 426 -19.45 -18.91 -7.34
C LEU A 426 -19.63 -19.16 -5.84
N LYS A 427 -20.33 -20.23 -5.47
CA LYS A 427 -20.50 -20.64 -4.07
C LYS A 427 -19.16 -21.04 -3.45
N ALA A 428 -18.33 -21.78 -4.18
CA ALA A 428 -17.00 -22.17 -3.73
C ALA A 428 -16.10 -20.95 -3.50
N ILE A 429 -16.12 -19.95 -4.37
CA ILE A 429 -15.38 -18.71 -4.23
C ILE A 429 -15.83 -17.94 -2.99
N ILE A 430 -17.14 -17.75 -2.80
CA ILE A 430 -17.68 -17.06 -1.62
C ILE A 430 -17.27 -17.79 -0.33
N ASN A 431 -17.31 -19.12 -0.31
CA ASN A 431 -16.84 -19.89 0.84
C ASN A 431 -15.32 -19.76 1.08
N ASN A 432 -14.52 -19.68 0.02
CA ASN A 432 -13.09 -19.41 0.14
C ASN A 432 -12.81 -18.01 0.67
N TYR A 433 -13.53 -16.99 0.20
CA TYR A 433 -13.46 -15.65 0.77
C TYR A 433 -13.82 -15.65 2.26
N LYS A 434 -14.90 -16.33 2.63
CA LYS A 434 -15.29 -16.47 4.05
C LYS A 434 -14.18 -17.10 4.89
N LYS A 435 -13.58 -18.19 4.40
CA LYS A 435 -12.45 -18.85 5.06
C LYS A 435 -11.26 -17.89 5.21
N SER A 436 -10.87 -17.21 4.14
CA SER A 436 -9.74 -16.26 4.13
C SER A 436 -9.98 -15.09 5.10
N LEU A 437 -11.19 -14.53 5.16
CA LEU A 437 -11.54 -13.48 6.09
C LEU A 437 -11.52 -13.95 7.55
N ILE A 438 -11.94 -15.19 7.83
CA ILE A 438 -11.84 -15.76 9.17
C ILE A 438 -10.36 -15.88 9.56
N GLN A 439 -9.53 -16.48 8.70
CA GLN A 439 -8.09 -16.62 8.94
C GLN A 439 -7.37 -15.27 9.12
N GLN A 440 -7.74 -14.26 8.31
CA GLN A 440 -7.21 -12.92 8.45
C GLN A 440 -7.55 -12.31 9.82
N ARG A 441 -8.75 -12.53 10.32
CA ARG A 441 -9.23 -12.01 11.61
C ARG A 441 -8.66 -12.72 12.83
N GLU A 442 -8.11 -13.92 12.66
CA GLU A 442 -7.44 -14.68 13.74
C GLU A 442 -6.09 -14.06 14.11
N SER A 443 -5.37 -13.43 13.17
CA SER A 443 -4.06 -12.86 13.44
C SER A 443 -4.12 -11.34 13.72
N ASN A 444 -3.25 -10.85 14.61
CA ASN A 444 -3.12 -9.41 14.89
C ASN A 444 -2.74 -8.64 13.62
N SER A 445 -1.82 -9.18 12.83
CA SER A 445 -1.40 -8.58 11.56
C SER A 445 -2.57 -8.50 10.56
N GLY A 446 -3.30 -9.60 10.35
CA GLY A 446 -4.44 -9.61 9.44
C GLY A 446 -5.52 -8.60 9.81
N ARG A 447 -5.83 -8.44 11.12
CA ARG A 447 -6.74 -7.41 11.62
C ARG A 447 -6.23 -6.01 11.32
N ALA A 448 -4.98 -5.72 11.67
CA ALA A 448 -4.39 -4.41 11.48
C ALA A 448 -4.32 -4.00 10.00
N PHE A 449 -3.92 -4.90 9.10
CA PHE A 449 -3.86 -4.62 7.67
C PHE A 449 -5.25 -4.47 7.02
N ALA A 450 -6.27 -5.20 7.45
CA ALA A 450 -7.64 -4.99 6.98
C ALA A 450 -8.16 -3.59 7.34
N LEU A 451 -7.87 -3.12 8.55
CA LEU A 451 -8.22 -1.77 9.01
C LEU A 451 -7.42 -0.69 8.29
N LEU A 452 -6.13 -0.95 7.99
CA LEU A 452 -5.29 -0.07 7.19
C LEU A 452 -5.86 0.10 5.78
N GLU A 453 -6.21 -1.00 5.12
CA GLU A 453 -6.81 -0.97 3.79
C GLU A 453 -8.10 -0.13 3.76
N SER A 454 -8.99 -0.31 4.75
CA SER A 454 -10.19 0.50 4.88
C SER A 454 -9.88 1.99 5.05
N PHE A 455 -8.87 2.34 5.85
CA PHE A 455 -8.48 3.72 6.08
C PHE A 455 -7.90 4.37 4.82
N THR A 456 -7.04 3.68 4.09
CA THR A 456 -6.28 4.24 2.96
C THR A 456 -7.07 4.21 1.66
N SER A 457 -7.84 3.14 1.39
CA SER A 457 -8.73 3.06 0.22
C SER A 457 -9.97 3.95 0.35
N MET A 458 -10.22 4.54 1.53
CA MET A 458 -11.43 5.32 1.83
C MET A 458 -12.73 4.50 1.76
N VAL A 459 -12.64 3.17 1.79
CA VAL A 459 -13.82 2.29 1.89
C VAL A 459 -14.26 2.19 3.33
N ALA A 460 -15.48 2.62 3.62
CA ALA A 460 -16.03 2.60 4.97
C ALA A 460 -16.07 1.19 5.56
N TRP A 461 -15.72 1.04 6.86
CA TRP A 461 -15.56 -0.26 7.50
C TRP A 461 -16.83 -1.12 7.51
N ASP A 462 -18.01 -0.51 7.59
CA ASP A 462 -19.29 -1.22 7.48
C ASP A 462 -19.44 -1.97 6.14
N LYS A 463 -18.91 -1.43 5.03
CA LYS A 463 -18.87 -2.14 3.75
C LYS A 463 -17.97 -3.36 3.80
N ASN A 464 -16.81 -3.27 4.48
CA ASN A 464 -15.90 -4.40 4.66
C ASN A 464 -16.54 -5.51 5.53
N VAL A 465 -17.23 -5.12 6.60
CA VAL A 465 -17.93 -6.10 7.47
C VAL A 465 -19.05 -6.81 6.72
N LYS A 466 -19.77 -6.07 5.86
CA LYS A 466 -20.91 -6.56 5.07
C LYS A 466 -20.51 -7.30 3.79
N LEU A 467 -19.26 -7.26 3.41
CA LEU A 467 -18.78 -7.72 2.10
C LEU A 467 -19.25 -9.13 1.72
N LEU A 468 -19.19 -10.09 2.64
CA LEU A 468 -19.64 -11.46 2.38
C LEU A 468 -21.15 -11.56 2.11
N ASP A 469 -21.94 -10.80 2.85
CA ASP A 469 -23.40 -10.76 2.65
C ASP A 469 -23.77 -10.15 1.31
N ASP A 470 -23.02 -9.14 0.89
CA ASP A 470 -23.23 -8.51 -0.42
C ASP A 470 -22.75 -9.42 -1.56
N MET A 471 -21.61 -10.08 -1.41
CA MET A 471 -21.12 -11.10 -2.36
C MET A 471 -22.12 -12.26 -2.51
N SER A 472 -22.74 -12.72 -1.41
CA SER A 472 -23.68 -13.85 -1.43
C SER A 472 -24.96 -13.60 -2.23
N LYS A 473 -25.28 -12.33 -2.50
CA LYS A 473 -26.45 -11.91 -3.29
C LYS A 473 -26.17 -11.83 -4.78
N ILE A 474 -24.89 -11.86 -5.16
CA ILE A 474 -24.47 -11.76 -6.56
C ILE A 474 -24.77 -13.08 -7.26
N SER A 475 -25.53 -13.00 -8.32
CA SER A 475 -25.88 -14.14 -9.16
C SER A 475 -24.91 -14.29 -10.34
N LYS A 476 -24.93 -15.46 -10.95
CA LYS A 476 -24.20 -15.72 -12.21
C LYS A 476 -24.60 -14.74 -13.31
N LYS A 477 -25.87 -14.35 -13.37
CA LYS A 477 -26.37 -13.36 -14.32
C LYS A 477 -25.74 -11.98 -14.07
N ASP A 478 -25.59 -11.57 -12.82
CA ASP A 478 -24.96 -10.30 -12.50
C ASP A 478 -23.48 -10.29 -12.96
N ILE A 479 -22.75 -11.40 -12.79
CA ILE A 479 -21.39 -11.56 -13.31
C ILE A 479 -21.35 -11.46 -14.82
N GLN A 480 -22.29 -12.13 -15.53
CA GLN A 480 -22.38 -12.06 -16.99
C GLN A 480 -22.60 -10.62 -17.47
N GLU A 481 -23.61 -9.93 -16.93
CA GLU A 481 -23.95 -8.55 -17.30
C GLU A 481 -22.77 -7.61 -17.02
N PHE A 482 -22.13 -7.78 -15.87
CA PHE A 482 -20.94 -7.02 -15.51
C PHE A 482 -19.78 -7.24 -16.49
N THR A 483 -19.48 -8.50 -16.81
CA THR A 483 -18.40 -8.85 -17.73
C THR A 483 -18.66 -8.32 -19.15
N GLN A 484 -19.89 -8.45 -19.65
CA GLN A 484 -20.29 -7.91 -20.94
C GLN A 484 -20.18 -6.38 -21.02
N LYS A 485 -20.47 -5.70 -19.92
CA LYS A 485 -20.35 -4.23 -19.82
C LYS A 485 -18.90 -3.77 -19.83
N TRP A 486 -18.04 -4.42 -19.04
CA TRP A 486 -16.72 -3.91 -18.68
C TRP A 486 -15.56 -4.52 -19.47
N LEU A 487 -15.60 -5.80 -19.85
CA LEU A 487 -14.53 -6.46 -20.58
C LEU A 487 -14.81 -6.50 -22.09
N LYS A 488 -14.39 -5.47 -22.79
CA LYS A 488 -14.50 -5.35 -24.25
C LYS A 488 -13.10 -5.27 -24.87
N ASN A 489 -12.97 -4.62 -26.03
CA ASN A 489 -11.68 -4.31 -26.62
C ASN A 489 -11.04 -3.04 -25.97
N ASN A 490 -11.24 -2.86 -24.68
CA ASN A 490 -10.86 -1.68 -23.88
C ASN A 490 -9.75 -2.00 -22.89
N TYR A 491 -8.71 -2.68 -23.33
CA TYR A 491 -7.61 -3.15 -22.50
C TYR A 491 -6.25 -2.71 -23.02
N VAL A 492 -5.27 -2.78 -22.15
CA VAL A 492 -3.85 -2.69 -22.46
C VAL A 492 -3.27 -4.10 -22.46
N CYS A 493 -2.41 -4.40 -23.43
CA CYS A 493 -1.72 -5.68 -23.54
C CYS A 493 -0.22 -5.44 -23.67
N ILE A 494 0.54 -5.93 -22.70
CA ILE A 494 2.00 -5.85 -22.70
C ILE A 494 2.58 -7.22 -23.03
N TYR A 495 3.40 -7.27 -24.07
CA TYR A 495 4.17 -8.46 -24.43
C TYR A 495 5.57 -8.35 -23.81
N LYS A 496 5.86 -9.16 -22.82
CA LYS A 496 7.23 -9.31 -22.33
C LYS A 496 7.95 -10.31 -23.22
N ARG A 497 9.04 -9.88 -23.87
CA ARG A 497 9.82 -10.70 -24.78
C ARG A 497 11.28 -10.81 -24.32
N ILE A 498 11.89 -11.95 -24.64
CA ILE A 498 13.33 -12.12 -24.42
C ILE A 498 14.08 -11.17 -25.37
N GLY A 499 14.98 -10.38 -24.80
CA GLY A 499 15.80 -9.45 -25.56
C GLY A 499 16.57 -8.50 -24.66
N LYS A 500 17.52 -7.78 -25.26
CA LYS A 500 18.25 -6.73 -24.56
C LYS A 500 17.54 -5.41 -24.77
N ASP A 501 17.08 -4.81 -23.68
CA ASP A 501 16.59 -3.44 -23.71
C ASP A 501 17.79 -2.48 -23.79
N THR A 502 17.96 -1.85 -24.93
CA THR A 502 19.05 -0.88 -25.18
C THR A 502 18.64 0.56 -24.84
N LEU A 503 17.39 0.79 -24.47
CA LEU A 503 16.85 2.12 -24.16
C LEU A 503 16.91 2.42 -22.66
N ILE A 504 17.04 1.39 -21.82
CA ILE A 504 17.16 1.57 -20.37
C ILE A 504 18.46 2.29 -20.04
N LYS A 505 18.31 3.46 -19.45
CA LYS A 505 19.43 4.18 -18.84
C LYS A 505 19.36 3.93 -17.33
N LYS A 506 20.34 3.19 -16.81
CA LYS A 506 20.50 3.07 -15.35
C LYS A 506 20.88 4.41 -14.74
N VAL A 507 20.54 4.58 -13.47
CA VAL A 507 21.01 5.74 -12.71
C VAL A 507 22.52 5.64 -12.60
N ASP A 508 23.21 6.53 -13.28
CA ASP A 508 24.66 6.70 -13.12
C ASP A 508 24.89 7.46 -11.80
N LYS A 509 25.53 6.77 -10.85
CA LYS A 509 25.80 7.34 -9.52
C LYS A 509 27.13 8.08 -9.55
N PRO A 510 27.18 9.34 -9.10
CA PRO A 510 28.45 9.93 -8.74
C PRO A 510 29.09 9.12 -7.61
N ALA A 511 30.41 8.95 -7.65
CA ALA A 511 31.11 8.31 -6.54
C ALA A 511 30.94 9.13 -5.25
N ILE A 512 30.57 8.44 -4.17
CA ILE A 512 30.52 9.02 -2.83
C ILE A 512 31.59 8.39 -1.94
N THR A 513 32.08 9.16 -0.97
CA THR A 513 32.99 8.64 0.04
C THR A 513 32.22 7.84 1.08
N PRO A 514 32.60 6.58 1.37
CA PRO A 514 31.98 5.84 2.46
C PRO A 514 32.06 6.60 3.77
N VAL A 515 30.90 6.76 4.43
CA VAL A 515 30.83 7.52 5.68
C VAL A 515 31.08 6.61 6.89
N GLU A 516 31.81 7.12 7.87
CA GLU A 516 31.95 6.50 9.18
C GLU A 516 30.83 6.99 10.08
N VAL A 517 29.99 6.06 10.54
CA VAL A 517 28.92 6.34 11.50
C VAL A 517 29.16 5.57 12.80
N ASN A 518 28.82 6.16 13.93
CA ASN A 518 28.93 5.47 15.19
C ASN A 518 27.85 4.38 15.33
N ARG A 519 28.28 3.15 15.53
CA ARG A 519 27.37 1.99 15.68
C ARG A 519 27.16 1.53 17.11
N GLU A 520 27.99 2.00 18.05
CA GLU A 520 28.00 1.54 19.44
C GLU A 520 27.33 2.53 20.41
N ALA A 521 27.39 3.80 20.09
CA ALA A 521 26.84 4.84 20.95
C ALA A 521 25.32 4.82 21.03
N GLN A 522 24.82 5.47 22.07
CA GLN A 522 23.40 5.74 22.30
C GLN A 522 23.24 7.21 22.64
N SER A 523 22.13 7.80 22.22
CA SER A 523 21.74 9.14 22.64
C SER A 523 21.12 9.15 24.04
N ASP A 524 20.97 10.33 24.65
CA ASP A 524 20.29 10.50 25.94
C ASP A 524 18.80 10.15 25.90
N PHE A 525 18.23 9.94 24.73
CA PHE A 525 16.83 9.57 24.55
C PHE A 525 16.56 8.10 24.89
N VAL A 526 17.53 7.20 24.65
CA VAL A 526 17.45 5.77 24.92
C VAL A 526 17.55 5.50 26.41
#